data_ef8d7705818df06fd1a7536ea9553655
#
_entry.id   ef8d7705818df06fd1a7536ea9553655
#
_cell.length_a   1.000
_cell.length_b   1.000
_cell.length_c   1.000
_cell.angle_alpha   90.00
_cell.angle_beta   90.00
_cell.angle_gamma   90.00
#
_symmetry.space_group_name_H-M   'P 1'
#
loop_
_entity.id
_entity.type
_entity.pdbx_description
1 polymer ?
#
loop_
_entity_poly.entity_id
_entity_poly.type
_entity_poly.pdbx_seq_one_letter_code
_entity_poly.pdbx_strand_id
1 'polypeptide(L)'
;AGELGLAIMTQLAPAPSTQPNRAPVGAVDAPRTYEVRTYGCQMNVHDSERLSGSLEAAGYIRAERGQADVVVINTCAIREKAEDKMLSALGRYRTQKVSRGAVIGVGGCVAQQEKDKLLKKVPYVDFVFGPDNISRLPSIMERVEQDRVRVVETAWMDSEEYVFPRADPETSRGKVTEFVTVMKGCDNVCSFCVVPHTRGREVSRAFPEVLLEVADLAKVGVREV
;
A
#
# COMPACT_ATOMS: atom_id res chain seq x y z
N ALA A 1 14.94 -0.52 35.55
CA ALA A 1 15.92 -0.54 34.46
C ALA A 1 15.14 -0.85 33.18
N GLY A 2 14.81 0.21 32.43
CA GLY A 2 14.04 0.09 31.19
C GLY A 2 14.98 -0.02 30.02
N GLU A 3 14.84 -1.06 29.24
CA GLU A 3 15.46 -1.14 27.92
C GLU A 3 14.50 -0.53 26.88
N LEU A 4 14.92 0.62 26.35
CA LEU A 4 14.32 1.22 25.18
C LEU A 4 14.55 0.28 23.99
N GLY A 5 13.45 -0.25 23.44
CA GLY A 5 13.47 -0.97 22.18
C GLY A 5 13.87 -0.05 21.03
N LEU A 6 15.14 -0.14 20.63
CA LEU A 6 15.68 0.56 19.47
C LEU A 6 15.06 -0.07 18.22
N ALA A 7 14.17 0.64 17.55
CA ALA A 7 13.67 0.23 16.24
C ALA A 7 14.87 0.14 15.27
N ILE A 8 15.25 -1.07 14.90
CA ILE A 8 16.33 -1.32 13.93
C ILE A 8 15.82 -0.90 12.55
N MET A 9 16.10 0.35 12.19
CA MET A 9 15.98 0.83 10.82
C MET A 9 17.10 0.18 10.00
N THR A 10 16.79 -0.94 9.36
CA THR A 10 17.73 -1.59 8.45
C THR A 10 17.81 -0.76 7.17
N GLN A 11 18.74 0.19 7.12
CA GLN A 11 19.14 0.84 5.88
C GLN A 11 19.91 -0.18 5.05
N LEU A 12 19.28 -0.67 3.99
CA LEU A 12 19.97 -1.49 2.99
C LEU A 12 20.83 -0.58 2.11
N ALA A 13 22.07 -0.98 1.88
CA ALA A 13 23.02 -0.29 1.04
C ALA A 13 22.44 0.05 -0.35
N PRO A 14 22.86 1.16 -0.98
CA PRO A 14 22.35 1.53 -2.30
C PRO A 14 22.66 0.44 -3.33
N ALA A 15 21.66 0.14 -4.17
CA ALA A 15 21.83 -0.80 -5.26
C ALA A 15 22.89 -0.28 -6.25
N PRO A 16 23.67 -1.19 -6.91
CA PRO A 16 24.67 -0.77 -7.88
C PRO A 16 24.02 0.07 -8.98
N SER A 17 24.62 1.19 -9.29
CA SER A 17 24.14 2.23 -10.18
C SER A 17 24.17 1.81 -11.66
N THR A 18 23.17 1.04 -12.06
CA THR A 18 22.75 0.95 -13.47
C THR A 18 21.43 1.69 -13.63
N GLN A 19 21.40 2.97 -13.25
CA GLN A 19 20.24 3.80 -13.50
C GLN A 19 20.45 4.59 -14.78
N PRO A 20 19.52 4.49 -15.76
CA PRO A 20 19.49 5.44 -16.86
C PRO A 20 19.29 6.85 -16.30
N ASN A 21 19.95 7.79 -16.91
CA ASN A 21 20.00 9.20 -16.60
C ASN A 21 18.57 9.78 -16.42
N ARG A 22 18.09 9.82 -15.16
CA ARG A 22 16.81 10.43 -14.83
C ARG A 22 17.06 11.94 -14.76
N ALA A 23 16.35 12.70 -15.56
CA ALA A 23 16.37 14.15 -15.50
C ALA A 23 16.15 14.63 -14.05
N PRO A 24 16.80 15.73 -13.62
CA PRO A 24 16.64 16.23 -12.27
C PRO A 24 15.16 16.55 -12.01
N VAL A 25 14.69 16.15 -10.82
CA VAL A 25 13.37 16.53 -10.30
C VAL A 25 13.39 18.04 -10.05
N GLY A 26 13.06 18.81 -11.07
CA GLY A 26 13.11 20.26 -11.06
C GLY A 26 12.24 20.84 -12.15
N ALA A 27 10.95 20.45 -12.16
CA ALA A 27 9.89 21.21 -12.81
C ALA A 27 8.61 20.94 -12.01
N VAL A 28 8.29 21.84 -11.12
CA VAL A 28 7.08 21.88 -10.29
C VAL A 28 5.93 22.40 -11.16
N ASP A 29 5.46 21.63 -12.17
CA ASP A 29 4.33 22.13 -12.98
C ASP A 29 3.35 21.06 -13.46
N ALA A 30 3.60 19.78 -13.28
CA ALA A 30 2.60 18.75 -13.58
C ALA A 30 2.42 17.81 -12.39
N PRO A 31 1.17 17.56 -11.96
CA PRO A 31 0.91 16.61 -10.89
C PRO A 31 1.38 15.23 -11.31
N ARG A 32 2.04 14.52 -10.39
CA ARG A 32 2.52 13.16 -10.64
C ARG A 32 1.37 12.19 -10.78
N THR A 33 1.56 11.19 -11.59
CA THR A 33 0.54 10.21 -11.89
C THR A 33 0.78 8.89 -11.16
N TYR A 34 -0.33 8.19 -10.78
CA TYR A 34 -0.24 6.91 -10.10
C TYR A 34 -1.12 5.83 -10.72
N GLU A 35 -0.74 4.58 -10.51
CA GLU A 35 -1.53 3.39 -10.83
C GLU A 35 -1.49 2.43 -9.64
N VAL A 36 -2.67 1.99 -9.14
CA VAL A 36 -2.80 0.92 -8.15
C VAL A 36 -3.30 -0.34 -8.81
N ARG A 37 -2.61 -1.46 -8.59
CA ARG A 37 -2.97 -2.79 -9.11
C ARG A 37 -3.21 -3.76 -7.97
N THR A 38 -4.39 -4.37 -7.95
CA THR A 38 -4.82 -5.29 -6.90
C THR A 38 -4.79 -6.72 -7.37
N TYR A 39 -4.13 -7.59 -6.63
CA TYR A 39 -4.12 -9.03 -6.81
C TYR A 39 -4.46 -9.71 -5.48
N GLY A 40 -5.70 -10.17 -5.31
CA GLY A 40 -6.02 -10.81 -4.04
C GLY A 40 -7.52 -10.94 -3.75
N CYS A 41 -7.87 -10.72 -2.50
CA CYS A 41 -9.22 -10.82 -1.97
C CYS A 41 -9.88 -9.44 -1.84
N GLN A 42 -11.12 -9.40 -1.37
CA GLN A 42 -11.88 -8.17 -1.13
C GLN A 42 -11.16 -7.20 -0.19
N MET A 43 -10.45 -7.70 0.84
CA MET A 43 -9.65 -6.85 1.72
C MET A 43 -8.58 -6.06 0.97
N ASN A 44 -7.92 -6.68 -0.02
CA ASN A 44 -6.96 -5.96 -0.85
C ASN A 44 -7.63 -4.95 -1.79
N VAL A 45 -8.86 -5.20 -2.24
CA VAL A 45 -9.61 -4.21 -3.03
C VAL A 45 -9.87 -2.97 -2.19
N HIS A 46 -10.40 -3.15 -0.99
CA HIS A 46 -10.65 -2.07 -0.05
C HIS A 46 -9.35 -1.33 0.36
N ASP A 47 -8.26 -2.06 0.65
CA ASP A 47 -6.95 -1.45 0.90
C ASP A 47 -6.49 -0.62 -0.31
N SER A 48 -6.76 -1.05 -1.55
CA SER A 48 -6.39 -0.32 -2.77
C SER A 48 -7.20 0.94 -3.00
N GLU A 49 -8.45 0.98 -2.59
CA GLU A 49 -9.26 2.20 -2.59
C GLU A 49 -8.67 3.24 -1.64
N ARG A 50 -8.24 2.81 -0.45
CA ARG A 50 -7.56 3.65 0.53
C ARG A 50 -6.20 4.14 0.06
N LEU A 51 -5.42 3.27 -0.60
CA LEU A 51 -4.16 3.65 -1.23
C LEU A 51 -4.38 4.74 -2.27
N SER A 52 -5.43 4.59 -3.10
CA SER A 52 -5.81 5.59 -4.09
C SER A 52 -6.18 6.92 -3.43
N GLY A 53 -7.05 6.89 -2.43
CA GLY A 53 -7.44 8.11 -1.70
C GLY A 53 -6.25 8.81 -1.01
N SER A 54 -5.30 8.03 -0.45
CA SER A 54 -4.08 8.59 0.16
C SER A 54 -3.18 9.26 -0.88
N LEU A 55 -3.04 8.69 -2.06
CA LEU A 55 -2.25 9.27 -3.15
C LEU A 55 -2.94 10.52 -3.74
N GLU A 56 -4.26 10.47 -3.93
CA GLU A 56 -5.06 11.60 -4.43
C GLU A 56 -5.02 12.78 -3.45
N ALA A 57 -5.14 12.51 -2.15
CA ALA A 57 -4.98 13.52 -1.10
C ALA A 57 -3.57 14.15 -1.06
N ALA A 58 -2.55 13.39 -1.49
CA ALA A 58 -1.19 13.88 -1.65
C ALA A 58 -0.94 14.57 -3.02
N GLY A 59 -1.98 14.80 -3.84
CA GLY A 59 -1.89 15.51 -5.11
C GLY A 59 -1.50 14.67 -6.32
N TYR A 60 -1.50 13.33 -6.20
CA TYR A 60 -1.28 12.46 -7.36
C TYR A 60 -2.56 12.30 -8.17
N ILE A 61 -2.43 12.16 -9.49
CA ILE A 61 -3.55 11.93 -10.40
C ILE A 61 -3.50 10.49 -10.92
N ARG A 62 -4.65 9.83 -10.96
CA ARG A 62 -4.76 8.47 -11.49
C ARG A 62 -4.43 8.44 -12.98
N ALA A 63 -3.49 7.58 -13.37
CA ALA A 63 -3.10 7.36 -14.76
C ALA A 63 -3.81 6.15 -15.38
N GLU A 64 -3.79 6.13 -16.71
CA GLU A 64 -4.09 4.90 -17.44
C GLU A 64 -3.00 3.85 -17.21
N ARG A 65 -3.36 2.61 -17.43
CA ARG A 65 -2.48 1.47 -17.22
C ARG A 65 -1.17 1.60 -18.02
N GLY A 66 -0.08 1.46 -17.31
CA GLY A 66 1.26 1.49 -17.91
C GLY A 66 1.78 2.89 -18.22
N GLN A 67 1.11 3.94 -17.75
CA GLN A 67 1.52 5.34 -18.00
C GLN A 67 1.89 6.10 -16.72
N ALA A 68 1.75 5.48 -15.55
CA ALA A 68 1.96 6.11 -14.27
C ALA A 68 3.45 6.36 -13.95
N ASP A 69 3.72 7.45 -13.22
CA ASP A 69 5.01 7.74 -12.63
C ASP A 69 5.25 6.89 -11.37
N VAL A 70 4.16 6.50 -10.71
CA VAL A 70 4.17 5.64 -9.53
C VAL A 70 3.24 4.45 -9.74
N VAL A 71 3.75 3.25 -9.53
CA VAL A 71 2.96 2.01 -9.61
C VAL A 71 2.98 1.33 -8.26
N VAL A 72 1.80 1.11 -7.67
CA VAL A 72 1.63 0.36 -6.42
C VAL A 72 0.92 -0.95 -6.70
N ILE A 73 1.55 -2.06 -6.38
CA ILE A 73 0.95 -3.39 -6.50
C ILE A 73 0.55 -3.86 -5.10
N ASN A 74 -0.76 -3.99 -4.86
CA ASN A 74 -1.32 -4.50 -3.62
C ASN A 74 -1.71 -5.97 -3.79
N THR A 75 -1.20 -6.86 -2.92
CA THR A 75 -1.34 -8.30 -3.13
C THR A 75 -1.58 -9.10 -1.85
N CYS A 76 -2.24 -10.26 -2.02
CA CYS A 76 -2.67 -11.18 -0.97
C CYS A 76 -1.63 -12.28 -0.76
N ALA A 77 -1.41 -12.71 0.49
CA ALA A 77 -0.55 -13.83 0.86
C ALA A 77 -1.26 -15.20 0.89
N ILE A 78 -2.60 -15.23 0.84
CA ILE A 78 -3.39 -16.46 1.00
C ILE A 78 -3.53 -17.22 -0.33
N ARG A 79 -3.46 -16.51 -1.44
CA ARG A 79 -3.68 -17.07 -2.78
C ARG A 79 -2.37 -17.17 -3.54
N GLU A 80 -1.82 -18.36 -3.67
CA GLU A 80 -0.59 -18.64 -4.44
C GLU A 80 -0.62 -17.99 -5.82
N LYS A 81 -1.73 -18.13 -6.55
CA LYS A 81 -1.92 -17.48 -7.86
C LYS A 81 -1.88 -15.94 -7.80
N ALA A 82 -2.06 -15.31 -6.64
CA ALA A 82 -1.94 -13.87 -6.52
C ALA A 82 -0.47 -13.43 -6.50
N GLU A 83 0.39 -14.18 -5.85
CA GLU A 83 1.84 -13.94 -5.87
C GLU A 83 2.42 -14.12 -7.28
N ASP A 84 2.07 -15.19 -7.99
CA ASP A 84 2.50 -15.40 -9.38
C ASP A 84 2.05 -14.28 -10.30
N LYS A 85 0.81 -13.82 -10.15
CA LYS A 85 0.28 -12.68 -10.91
C LYS A 85 1.01 -11.39 -10.58
N MET A 86 1.34 -11.17 -9.32
CA MET A 86 2.14 -10.02 -8.86
C MET A 86 3.53 -10.04 -9.50
N LEU A 87 4.25 -11.16 -9.42
CA LEU A 87 5.60 -11.30 -9.98
C LEU A 87 5.58 -11.11 -11.51
N SER A 88 4.59 -11.68 -12.20
CA SER A 88 4.39 -11.49 -13.64
C SER A 88 4.08 -10.03 -13.99
N ALA A 89 3.30 -9.34 -13.16
CA ALA A 89 3.00 -7.92 -13.34
C ALA A 89 4.25 -7.06 -13.12
N LEU A 90 5.00 -7.33 -12.06
CA LEU A 90 6.25 -6.65 -11.77
C LEU A 90 7.22 -6.74 -12.95
N GLY A 91 7.33 -7.91 -13.59
CA GLY A 91 8.14 -8.08 -14.80
C GLY A 91 7.78 -7.10 -15.93
N ARG A 92 6.49 -6.83 -16.14
CA ARG A 92 6.02 -5.85 -17.13
C ARG A 92 6.37 -4.40 -16.74
N TYR A 93 6.22 -4.06 -15.46
CA TYR A 93 6.55 -2.73 -14.96
C TYR A 93 8.05 -2.43 -14.92
N ARG A 94 8.92 -3.46 -14.96
CA ARG A 94 10.36 -3.26 -15.14
C ARG A 94 10.69 -2.43 -16.38
N THR A 95 10.02 -2.70 -17.50
CA THR A 95 10.21 -1.92 -18.73
C THR A 95 9.83 -0.47 -18.54
N GLN A 96 8.69 -0.20 -17.87
CA GLN A 96 8.24 1.15 -17.56
C GLN A 96 9.24 1.89 -16.64
N LYS A 97 9.81 1.20 -15.65
CA LYS A 97 10.87 1.77 -14.81
C LYS A 97 12.09 2.17 -15.63
N VAL A 98 12.55 1.31 -16.54
CA VAL A 98 13.71 1.60 -17.38
C VAL A 98 13.45 2.75 -18.34
N SER A 99 12.29 2.78 -19.00
CA SER A 99 11.97 3.76 -20.05
C SER A 99 11.54 5.12 -19.51
N ARG A 100 10.84 5.17 -18.37
CA ARG A 100 10.22 6.39 -17.82
C ARG A 100 10.70 6.75 -16.42
N GLY A 101 11.50 5.91 -15.78
CA GLY A 101 11.93 6.11 -14.40
C GLY A 101 10.81 5.95 -13.38
N ALA A 102 9.77 5.17 -13.67
CA ALA A 102 8.64 4.96 -12.77
C ALA A 102 9.10 4.39 -11.42
N VAL A 103 8.48 4.85 -10.34
CA VAL A 103 8.66 4.32 -8.98
C VAL A 103 7.72 3.14 -8.78
N ILE A 104 8.24 1.99 -8.34
CA ILE A 104 7.47 0.75 -8.19
C ILE A 104 7.44 0.34 -6.74
N GLY A 105 6.23 0.20 -6.18
CA GLY A 105 6.00 -0.27 -4.83
C GLY A 105 5.16 -1.54 -4.77
N VAL A 106 5.37 -2.33 -3.71
CA VAL A 106 4.55 -3.50 -3.40
C VAL A 106 3.99 -3.36 -2.01
N GLY A 107 2.67 -3.47 -1.90
CA GLY A 107 1.93 -3.41 -0.64
C GLY A 107 1.12 -4.67 -0.36
N GLY A 108 0.52 -4.71 0.83
CA GLY A 108 -0.41 -5.75 1.24
C GLY A 108 0.22 -6.94 1.97
N CYS A 109 -0.52 -8.04 2.06
CA CYS A 109 -0.17 -9.18 2.92
C CYS A 109 1.14 -9.86 2.50
N VAL A 110 1.42 -10.00 1.20
CA VAL A 110 2.71 -10.56 0.72
C VAL A 110 3.86 -9.63 1.08
N ALA A 111 3.67 -8.33 0.96
CA ALA A 111 4.68 -7.36 1.36
C ALA A 111 5.01 -7.47 2.87
N GLN A 112 3.99 -7.63 3.70
CA GLN A 112 4.17 -7.86 5.14
C GLN A 112 4.90 -9.17 5.45
N GLN A 113 4.65 -10.22 4.68
CA GLN A 113 5.27 -11.53 4.87
C GLN A 113 6.72 -11.56 4.38
N GLU A 114 6.98 -11.08 3.18
CA GLU A 114 8.27 -11.18 2.50
C GLU A 114 9.26 -10.07 2.90
N LYS A 115 8.76 -8.90 3.27
CA LYS A 115 9.56 -7.76 3.73
C LYS A 115 10.75 -7.45 2.80
N ASP A 116 11.95 -7.40 3.35
CA ASP A 116 13.20 -7.15 2.62
C ASP A 116 13.57 -8.24 1.60
N LYS A 117 13.08 -9.47 1.78
CA LYS A 117 13.30 -10.56 0.81
C LYS A 117 12.71 -10.22 -0.55
N LEU A 118 11.57 -9.51 -0.57
CA LEU A 118 10.94 -9.09 -1.81
C LEU A 118 11.84 -8.12 -2.60
N LEU A 119 12.51 -7.18 -1.94
CA LEU A 119 13.47 -6.30 -2.57
C LEU A 119 14.70 -7.03 -3.14
N LYS A 120 15.11 -8.12 -2.50
CA LYS A 120 16.19 -8.98 -3.01
C LYS A 120 15.74 -9.79 -4.23
N LYS A 121 14.51 -10.36 -4.17
CA LYS A 121 13.91 -11.15 -5.25
C LYS A 121 13.59 -10.30 -6.49
N VAL A 122 13.20 -9.04 -6.29
CA VAL A 122 12.78 -8.11 -7.35
C VAL A 122 13.54 -6.79 -7.23
N PRO A 123 14.78 -6.69 -7.80
CA PRO A 123 15.69 -5.56 -7.56
C PRO A 123 15.19 -4.19 -8.05
N TYR A 124 14.21 -4.15 -8.93
CA TYR A 124 13.65 -2.92 -9.49
C TYR A 124 12.44 -2.38 -8.72
N VAL A 125 12.03 -3.03 -7.61
CA VAL A 125 11.05 -2.49 -6.66
C VAL A 125 11.75 -1.47 -5.76
N ASP A 126 11.14 -0.31 -5.59
CA ASP A 126 11.68 0.81 -4.81
C ASP A 126 11.23 0.77 -3.35
N PHE A 127 9.98 0.33 -3.10
CA PHE A 127 9.48 0.26 -1.73
C PHE A 127 8.53 -0.91 -1.52
N VAL A 128 8.51 -1.38 -0.28
CA VAL A 128 7.64 -2.47 0.21
C VAL A 128 6.99 -2.00 1.49
N PHE A 129 5.67 -2.17 1.63
CA PHE A 129 4.96 -1.76 2.83
C PHE A 129 3.84 -2.73 3.22
N GLY A 130 3.65 -2.87 4.53
CA GLY A 130 2.60 -3.70 5.10
C GLY A 130 1.22 -3.01 5.10
N PRO A 131 0.13 -3.76 5.36
CA PRO A 131 -1.23 -3.21 5.41
C PRO A 131 -1.41 -2.08 6.43
N ASP A 132 -0.69 -2.11 7.54
CA ASP A 132 -0.74 -1.06 8.57
C ASP A 132 -0.15 0.27 8.11
N ASN A 133 0.69 0.23 7.09
CA ASN A 133 1.46 1.40 6.66
C ASN A 133 0.86 2.12 5.44
N ILE A 134 -0.40 1.85 5.11
CA ILE A 134 -1.12 2.52 4.00
C ILE A 134 -1.15 4.04 4.21
N SER A 135 -1.44 4.50 5.43
CA SER A 135 -1.46 5.93 5.76
C SER A 135 -0.09 6.61 5.66
N ARG A 136 0.99 5.83 5.72
CA ARG A 136 2.38 6.33 5.57
C ARG A 136 2.88 6.37 4.14
N LEU A 137 2.05 5.96 3.17
CA LEU A 137 2.46 5.90 1.77
C LEU A 137 3.03 7.22 1.24
N PRO A 138 2.43 8.41 1.51
CA PRO A 138 3.02 9.67 1.06
C PRO A 138 4.45 9.89 1.59
N SER A 139 4.70 9.63 2.86
CA SER A 139 6.03 9.78 3.47
C SER A 139 7.03 8.73 2.97
N ILE A 140 6.57 7.52 2.65
CA ILE A 140 7.39 6.50 2.00
C ILE A 140 7.82 6.97 0.61
N MET A 141 6.88 7.54 -0.14
CA MET A 141 7.14 8.08 -1.48
C MET A 141 8.15 9.22 -1.44
N GLU A 142 7.99 10.14 -0.50
CA GLU A 142 8.93 11.24 -0.31
C GLU A 142 10.36 10.75 -0.05
N ARG A 143 10.55 9.78 0.83
CA ARG A 143 11.86 9.17 1.11
C ARG A 143 12.46 8.48 -0.12
N VAL A 144 11.65 7.73 -0.87
CA VAL A 144 12.12 7.06 -2.10
C VAL A 144 12.59 8.08 -3.14
N GLU A 145 11.91 9.22 -3.24
CA GLU A 145 12.17 10.22 -4.27
C GLU A 145 13.29 11.18 -3.91
N GLN A 146 13.30 11.68 -2.68
CA GLN A 146 14.31 12.65 -2.22
C GLN A 146 15.62 11.96 -1.86
N ASP A 147 15.57 10.89 -1.06
CA ASP A 147 16.78 10.23 -0.57
C ASP A 147 17.32 9.18 -1.55
N ARG A 148 16.53 8.82 -2.57
CA ARG A 148 16.83 7.76 -3.55
C ARG A 148 17.16 6.42 -2.91
N VAL A 149 16.53 6.13 -1.77
CA VAL A 149 16.70 4.88 -1.03
C VAL A 149 15.56 3.92 -1.30
N ARG A 150 15.84 2.64 -1.20
CA ARG A 150 14.79 1.62 -1.20
C ARG A 150 14.22 1.49 0.20
N VAL A 151 12.89 1.50 0.32
CA VAL A 151 12.21 1.55 1.62
C VAL A 151 11.48 0.24 1.91
N VAL A 152 11.63 -0.30 3.11
CA VAL A 152 10.79 -1.37 3.65
C VAL A 152 10.09 -0.82 4.89
N GLU A 153 8.77 -0.70 4.82
CA GLU A 153 7.94 -0.22 5.92
C GLU A 153 6.88 -1.27 6.25
N THR A 154 7.23 -2.16 7.17
CA THR A 154 6.37 -3.28 7.59
C THR A 154 6.26 -3.36 9.12
N ALA A 155 6.59 -2.27 9.81
CA ALA A 155 6.38 -2.19 11.26
C ALA A 155 4.88 -2.23 11.57
N TRP A 156 4.52 -2.97 12.61
CA TRP A 156 3.18 -2.93 13.15
C TRP A 156 2.93 -1.58 13.81
N MET A 157 1.73 -1.05 13.64
CA MET A 157 1.26 0.09 14.42
C MET A 157 0.61 -0.41 15.70
N ASP A 158 0.88 0.27 16.80
CA ASP A 158 0.18 0.00 18.05
C ASP A 158 -1.31 0.26 17.89
N SER A 159 -2.14 -0.48 18.62
CA SER A 159 -3.60 -0.40 18.50
C SER A 159 -4.15 1.00 18.74
N GLU A 160 -3.49 1.77 19.61
CA GLU A 160 -3.86 3.16 19.94
C GLU A 160 -3.47 4.15 18.82
N GLU A 161 -2.45 3.83 18.04
CA GLU A 161 -1.99 4.67 16.92
C GLU A 161 -2.65 4.32 15.59
N TYR A 162 -3.29 3.13 15.52
CA TYR A 162 -3.87 2.68 14.26
C TYR A 162 -5.15 3.46 13.95
N VAL A 163 -5.07 4.28 12.93
CA VAL A 163 -6.24 4.98 12.38
C VAL A 163 -6.82 4.16 11.23
N PHE A 164 -8.10 3.82 11.35
CA PHE A 164 -8.83 3.22 10.24
C PHE A 164 -8.99 4.25 9.13
N PRO A 165 -8.30 4.10 7.99
CA PRO A 165 -8.47 5.03 6.88
C PRO A 165 -9.92 4.91 6.37
N ARG A 166 -10.59 6.03 6.15
CA ARG A 166 -11.92 6.09 5.55
C ARG A 166 -11.76 6.25 4.04
N ALA A 167 -12.59 5.54 3.28
CA ALA A 167 -12.72 5.83 1.86
C ALA A 167 -13.39 7.20 1.67
N ASP A 168 -13.00 7.95 0.64
CA ASP A 168 -13.74 9.14 0.25
C ASP A 168 -15.12 8.71 -0.27
N PRO A 169 -16.24 9.16 0.34
CA PRO A 169 -17.58 8.81 -0.11
C PRO A 169 -17.84 9.16 -1.59
N GLU A 170 -17.21 10.23 -2.11
CA GLU A 170 -17.39 10.62 -3.50
C GLU A 170 -16.87 9.57 -4.48
N THR A 171 -15.84 8.78 -4.12
CA THR A 171 -15.36 7.66 -4.94
C THR A 171 -16.35 6.49 -4.99
N SER A 172 -17.29 6.46 -4.05
CA SER A 172 -18.36 5.46 -3.97
C SER A 172 -19.66 5.92 -4.64
N ARG A 173 -19.71 7.15 -5.13
CA ARG A 173 -20.88 7.70 -5.83
C ARG A 173 -21.25 6.83 -7.05
N GLY A 174 -22.49 6.38 -7.09
CA GLY A 174 -23.01 5.50 -8.16
C GLY A 174 -22.75 4.01 -7.96
N LYS A 175 -22.03 3.60 -6.91
CA LYS A 175 -21.97 2.20 -6.50
C LYS A 175 -23.23 1.82 -5.73
N VAL A 176 -23.67 0.56 -5.89
CA VAL A 176 -24.80 0.00 -5.12
C VAL A 176 -24.31 -0.52 -3.78
N THR A 177 -23.16 -1.18 -3.77
CA THR A 177 -22.54 -1.82 -2.60
C THR A 177 -21.18 -1.24 -2.31
N GLU A 178 -20.82 -1.14 -1.02
CA GLU A 178 -19.50 -0.72 -0.59
C GLU A 178 -19.05 -1.50 0.66
N PHE A 179 -17.73 -1.62 0.87
CA PHE A 179 -17.19 -2.30 2.05
C PHE A 179 -16.79 -1.30 3.12
N VAL A 180 -17.22 -1.56 4.36
CA VAL A 180 -16.83 -0.80 5.54
C VAL A 180 -15.97 -1.69 6.45
N THR A 181 -14.76 -1.25 6.74
CA THR A 181 -13.89 -1.99 7.66
C THR A 181 -14.33 -1.72 9.09
N VAL A 182 -14.69 -2.78 9.80
CA VAL A 182 -15.08 -2.73 11.22
C VAL A 182 -13.97 -3.18 12.15
N MET A 183 -13.02 -3.98 11.65
CA MET A 183 -11.86 -4.46 12.41
C MET A 183 -10.71 -4.86 11.50
N LYS A 184 -9.51 -4.92 12.02
CA LYS A 184 -8.33 -5.52 11.37
C LYS A 184 -7.69 -6.56 12.27
N GLY A 185 -6.89 -7.46 11.67
CA GLY A 185 -6.12 -8.47 12.39
C GLY A 185 -6.97 -9.57 13.01
N CYS A 186 -6.36 -10.39 13.85
CA CYS A 186 -7.05 -11.45 14.58
C CYS A 186 -6.16 -12.00 15.70
N ASP A 187 -6.70 -12.16 16.89
CA ASP A 187 -6.00 -12.70 18.06
C ASP A 187 -6.16 -14.23 18.21
N ASN A 188 -6.91 -14.88 17.31
CA ASN A 188 -7.02 -16.34 17.31
C ASN A 188 -5.72 -17.01 16.82
N VAL A 189 -5.44 -18.20 17.36
CA VAL A 189 -4.22 -18.97 17.09
C VAL A 189 -4.48 -20.20 16.20
N CYS A 190 -5.32 -20.06 15.19
CA CYS A 190 -5.61 -21.14 14.24
C CYS A 190 -4.33 -21.56 13.50
N SER A 191 -3.99 -22.85 13.52
CA SER A 191 -2.71 -23.39 13.02
C SER A 191 -2.45 -23.15 11.54
N PHE A 192 -3.48 -22.94 10.74
CA PHE A 192 -3.40 -22.72 9.29
C PHE A 192 -3.56 -21.25 8.88
N CYS A 193 -3.82 -20.35 9.82
CA CYS A 193 -4.21 -18.98 9.50
C CYS A 193 -3.01 -18.03 9.45
N VAL A 194 -2.86 -17.32 8.34
CA VAL A 194 -1.80 -16.33 8.13
C VAL A 194 -2.18 -14.93 8.64
N VAL A 195 -3.46 -14.69 8.98
CA VAL A 195 -3.96 -13.33 9.31
C VAL A 195 -3.19 -12.66 10.45
N PRO A 196 -2.90 -13.31 11.60
CA PRO A 196 -2.11 -12.68 12.66
C PRO A 196 -0.71 -12.24 12.18
N HIS A 197 -0.12 -12.96 11.21
CA HIS A 197 1.22 -12.69 10.69
C HIS A 197 1.24 -11.63 9.58
N THR A 198 0.10 -11.34 8.96
CA THR A 198 0.03 -10.41 7.82
C THR A 198 -0.82 -9.17 8.09
N ARG A 199 -1.73 -9.23 9.08
CA ARG A 199 -2.59 -8.12 9.49
C ARG A 199 -2.51 -7.78 10.98
N GLY A 200 -1.67 -8.51 11.72
CA GLY A 200 -1.37 -8.25 13.11
C GLY A 200 -2.49 -8.66 14.06
N ARG A 201 -2.42 -8.11 15.27
CA ARG A 201 -3.40 -8.30 16.31
C ARG A 201 -4.73 -7.64 15.97
N GLU A 202 -5.78 -8.12 16.62
CA GLU A 202 -7.10 -7.55 16.46
C GLU A 202 -7.14 -6.10 16.97
N VAL A 203 -7.66 -5.21 16.12
CA VAL A 203 -8.03 -3.85 16.48
C VAL A 203 -9.43 -3.62 15.95
N SER A 204 -10.38 -3.42 16.85
CA SER A 204 -11.77 -3.12 16.51
C SER A 204 -11.98 -1.62 16.41
N ARG A 205 -12.75 -1.22 15.39
CA ARG A 205 -13.09 0.18 15.16
C ARG A 205 -14.23 0.63 16.07
N ALA A 206 -14.17 1.87 16.55
CA ALA A 206 -15.22 2.42 17.38
C ALA A 206 -16.57 2.46 16.63
N PHE A 207 -17.64 1.96 17.25
CA PHE A 207 -18.96 1.87 16.65
C PHE A 207 -19.49 3.20 16.07
N PRO A 208 -19.33 4.36 16.76
CA PRO A 208 -19.76 5.64 16.19
C PRO A 208 -19.06 6.00 14.88
N GLU A 209 -17.78 5.64 14.71
CA GLU A 209 -17.05 5.90 13.47
C GLU A 209 -17.57 5.05 12.30
N VAL A 210 -17.92 3.78 12.58
CA VAL A 210 -18.54 2.90 11.59
C VAL A 210 -19.87 3.48 11.13
N LEU A 211 -20.72 3.92 12.09
CA LEU A 211 -22.00 4.55 11.76
C LEU A 211 -21.86 5.82 10.93
N LEU A 212 -20.88 6.66 11.25
CA LEU A 212 -20.64 7.88 10.48
C LEU A 212 -20.24 7.56 9.02
N GLU A 213 -19.38 6.58 8.82
CA GLU A 213 -18.98 6.16 7.47
C GLU A 213 -20.17 5.56 6.69
N VAL A 214 -20.97 4.70 7.31
CA VAL A 214 -22.19 4.17 6.69
C VAL A 214 -23.17 5.30 6.32
N ALA A 215 -23.35 6.28 7.20
CA ALA A 215 -24.22 7.42 6.92
C ALA A 215 -23.71 8.28 5.75
N ASP A 216 -22.40 8.48 5.65
CA ASP A 216 -21.80 9.23 4.54
C ASP A 216 -21.91 8.48 3.22
N LEU A 217 -21.72 7.16 3.21
CA LEU A 217 -21.94 6.30 2.05
C LEU A 217 -23.41 6.31 1.59
N ALA A 218 -24.36 6.28 2.54
CA ALA A 218 -25.79 6.36 2.22
C ALA A 218 -26.16 7.70 1.55
N LYS A 219 -25.55 8.82 1.96
CA LYS A 219 -25.77 10.15 1.35
C LYS A 219 -25.38 10.19 -0.13
N VAL A 220 -24.35 9.44 -0.53
CA VAL A 220 -23.87 9.39 -1.92
C VAL A 220 -24.57 8.30 -2.76
N GLY A 221 -25.55 7.58 -2.16
CA GLY A 221 -26.43 6.66 -2.86
C GLY A 221 -26.06 5.18 -2.74
N VAL A 222 -25.09 4.81 -1.90
CA VAL A 222 -24.80 3.41 -1.56
C VAL A 222 -25.99 2.83 -0.80
N ARG A 223 -26.43 1.62 -1.15
CA ARG A 223 -27.63 0.96 -0.60
C ARG A 223 -27.29 -0.27 0.25
N GLU A 224 -26.09 -0.82 0.09
CA GLU A 224 -25.65 -2.03 0.77
C GLU A 224 -24.21 -1.84 1.25
N VAL A 225 -23.91 -2.20 2.51
CA VAL A 225 -22.57 -2.18 3.11
C VAL A 225 -22.26 -3.52 3.77
#